data_bbcb248f0ee3514a851acd41ea95013f
#
_entry.id   bbcb248f0ee3514a851acd41ea95013f
#
_cell.length_a   1.000
_cell.length_b   1.000
_cell.length_c   1.000
_cell.angle_alpha   90.00
_cell.angle_beta   90.00
_cell.angle_gamma   90.00
#
_symmetry.space_group_name_H-M   'P 1'
#
loop_
_entity.id
_entity.type
_entity.pdbx_description
1 polymer ?
#
loop_
_entity_poly.entity_id
_entity_poly.type
_entity_poly.pdbx_seq_one_letter_code
_entity_poly.pdbx_strand_id
1 'polypeptide(L)'
;MIEHAPYVLFRDDSENRTTVFAEPSRIVTARTKAEFDHGLKEVEAAHRGGKWIAGYMAYEAGHLFEEKLAPFAEENRETPLMSFGIFDAPAEEHPLATPRRRLENEPFLSEPRAGWDFSVYRKRFDKLHQHLRQGDCYQANLTMPVHARWSGDPLAAFWSLIERQPVKYGALVALDGPILLSRSPELFFRVDTDGWIETHPMKGTAPRGATAEEDAAIIAAMRSDEKTQAENRMIVDLLRNDISRVTEVGTLDVPKLFDVETYPTVHQMVSHVRAKLLPDTRIAEIFAALFPCGSVTGAPKMRAMEILHELESGPRDAYCGAIGFIAPNGVMRFNVAIRTISLFPDGRAVFNVGGGIVFDSKAEAEYDECLLKARFAVGDAEIAR
;
A
#
# COMPACT_ATOMS: atom_id res chain seq x y z
N MET A 1 26.05 3.74 -6.77
CA MET A 1 25.85 3.83 -5.29
C MET A 1 25.05 5.08 -5.04
N ILE A 2 24.02 5.01 -4.20
CA ILE A 2 23.24 6.18 -3.81
C ILE A 2 24.18 7.02 -2.93
N GLU A 3 24.52 8.21 -3.40
CA GLU A 3 25.42 9.14 -2.70
C GLU A 3 24.86 9.72 -1.39
N HIS A 4 23.70 9.26 -0.94
CA HIS A 4 23.03 9.80 0.23
C HIS A 4 22.93 8.76 1.36
N ALA A 5 23.12 9.22 2.59
CA ALA A 5 22.79 8.48 3.80
C ALA A 5 21.32 7.96 3.74
N PRO A 6 20.98 6.89 4.50
CA PRO A 6 19.62 6.37 4.54
C PRO A 6 18.58 7.44 4.85
N TYR A 7 17.44 7.41 4.12
CA TYR A 7 16.37 8.39 4.30
C TYR A 7 14.99 7.83 3.95
N VAL A 8 13.95 8.51 4.43
CA VAL A 8 12.56 8.31 4.02
C VAL A 8 11.96 9.66 3.66
N LEU A 9 11.31 9.72 2.50
CA LEU A 9 10.63 10.90 2.01
C LEU A 9 9.15 10.61 1.83
N PHE A 10 8.29 11.46 2.37
CA PHE A 10 6.84 11.44 2.14
C PHE A 10 6.43 12.64 1.29
N ARG A 11 5.50 12.41 0.39
CA ARG A 11 4.98 13.46 -0.50
C ARG A 11 3.46 13.43 -0.55
N ASP A 12 2.86 14.55 -0.23
CA ASP A 12 1.44 14.84 -0.44
C ASP A 12 1.32 15.85 -1.59
N ASP A 13 0.83 15.39 -2.75
CA ASP A 13 0.72 16.23 -3.94
C ASP A 13 -0.48 17.17 -3.86
N SER A 14 -1.51 16.83 -3.09
CA SER A 14 -2.70 17.68 -2.89
C SER A 14 -2.36 18.96 -2.11
N GLU A 15 -1.41 18.84 -1.17
CA GLU A 15 -0.93 19.96 -0.35
C GLU A 15 0.43 20.50 -0.82
N ASN A 16 0.98 19.93 -1.89
CA ASN A 16 2.35 20.22 -2.37
C ASN A 16 3.41 20.15 -1.24
N ARG A 17 3.23 19.21 -0.30
CA ARG A 17 4.07 19.08 0.90
C ARG A 17 4.99 17.88 0.80
N THR A 18 6.27 18.11 1.08
CA THR A 18 7.29 17.05 1.23
C THR A 18 7.81 17.04 2.65
N THR A 19 7.90 15.85 3.24
CA THR A 19 8.51 15.63 4.57
C THR A 19 9.67 14.65 4.40
N VAL A 20 10.85 15.00 4.87
CA VAL A 20 12.06 14.18 4.76
C VAL A 20 12.54 13.78 6.14
N PHE A 21 12.82 12.49 6.31
CA PHE A 21 13.53 11.92 7.43
C PHE A 21 14.88 11.43 6.91
N ALA A 22 15.95 12.08 7.31
CA ALA A 22 17.31 11.77 6.88
C ALA A 22 18.21 11.41 8.08
N GLU A 23 19.28 10.68 7.81
CA GLU A 23 20.29 10.32 8.80
C GLU A 23 19.69 9.65 10.06
N PRO A 24 19.05 8.48 9.92
CA PRO A 24 18.49 7.78 11.07
C PRO A 24 19.60 7.45 12.08
N SER A 25 19.34 7.68 13.38
CA SER A 25 20.23 7.25 14.44
C SER A 25 20.39 5.72 14.49
N ARG A 26 19.40 5.00 13.98
CA ARG A 26 19.38 3.54 13.84
C ARG A 26 18.36 3.13 12.76
N ILE A 27 18.63 2.02 12.09
CA ILE A 27 17.66 1.30 11.24
C ILE A 27 17.33 -0.02 11.94
N VAL A 28 16.03 -0.26 12.15
CA VAL A 28 15.49 -1.51 12.68
C VAL A 28 15.00 -2.33 11.51
N THR A 29 15.67 -3.45 11.25
CA THR A 29 15.37 -4.33 10.13
C THR A 29 15.04 -5.73 10.62
N ALA A 30 14.07 -6.41 10.02
CA ALA A 30 13.73 -7.79 10.32
C ALA A 30 13.50 -8.58 9.03
N ARG A 31 14.11 -9.77 8.93
CA ARG A 31 13.90 -10.76 7.85
C ARG A 31 13.32 -12.06 8.35
N THR A 32 13.48 -12.35 9.63
CA THR A 32 12.97 -13.53 10.31
C THR A 32 11.92 -13.16 11.35
N LYS A 33 11.13 -14.14 11.79
CA LYS A 33 10.15 -13.93 12.88
C LYS A 33 10.80 -13.41 14.16
N ALA A 34 11.94 -13.97 14.56
CA ALA A 34 12.62 -13.56 15.78
C ALA A 34 13.10 -12.10 15.72
N GLU A 35 13.66 -11.69 14.58
CA GLU A 35 14.05 -10.31 14.33
C GLU A 35 12.82 -9.38 14.29
N PHE A 36 11.70 -9.84 13.73
CA PHE A 36 10.46 -9.07 13.66
C PHE A 36 9.89 -8.81 15.06
N ASP A 37 9.78 -9.86 15.89
CA ASP A 37 9.30 -9.73 17.27
C ASP A 37 10.22 -8.82 18.13
N HIS A 38 11.53 -8.86 17.88
CA HIS A 38 12.49 -7.96 18.51
C HIS A 38 12.38 -6.53 18.00
N GLY A 39 12.32 -6.36 16.70
CA GLY A 39 12.24 -5.07 16.03
C GLY A 39 10.99 -4.27 16.41
N LEU A 40 9.82 -4.93 16.54
CA LEU A 40 8.62 -4.26 17.04
C LEU A 40 8.83 -3.68 18.46
N LYS A 41 9.52 -4.40 19.34
CA LYS A 41 9.84 -3.90 20.69
C LYS A 41 10.80 -2.72 20.63
N GLU A 42 11.77 -2.73 19.72
CA GLU A 42 12.70 -1.61 19.52
C GLU A 42 11.97 -0.36 18.98
N VAL A 43 11.06 -0.53 18.00
CA VAL A 43 10.21 0.56 17.48
C VAL A 43 9.37 1.17 18.60
N GLU A 44 8.73 0.33 19.43
CA GLU A 44 7.96 0.82 20.59
C GLU A 44 8.83 1.52 21.64
N ALA A 45 10.04 1.01 21.90
CA ALA A 45 10.97 1.63 22.83
C ALA A 45 11.45 3.00 22.32
N ALA A 46 11.75 3.11 21.02
CA ALA A 46 12.13 4.37 20.39
C ALA A 46 10.99 5.40 20.45
N HIS A 47 9.75 4.97 20.15
CA HIS A 47 8.57 5.84 20.25
C HIS A 47 8.38 6.37 21.67
N ARG A 48 8.42 5.50 22.69
CA ARG A 48 8.37 5.92 24.11
C ARG A 48 9.54 6.83 24.51
N GLY A 49 10.68 6.69 23.84
CA GLY A 49 11.85 7.58 23.99
C GLY A 49 11.71 8.92 23.25
N GLY A 50 10.56 9.24 22.69
CA GLY A 50 10.29 10.52 22.03
C GLY A 50 10.90 10.63 20.62
N LYS A 51 11.18 9.50 19.95
CA LYS A 51 11.75 9.48 18.59
C LYS A 51 10.66 9.37 17.53
N TRP A 52 10.97 9.87 16.34
CA TRP A 52 10.21 9.61 15.14
C TRP A 52 10.65 8.29 14.53
N ILE A 53 9.70 7.56 13.98
CA ILE A 53 9.93 6.31 13.25
C ILE A 53 9.34 6.48 11.85
N ALA A 54 10.10 6.13 10.80
CA ALA A 54 9.62 6.18 9.43
C ALA A 54 10.20 5.01 8.63
N GLY A 55 9.37 4.40 7.76
CA GLY A 55 9.79 3.23 6.98
C GLY A 55 8.62 2.43 6.48
N TYR A 56 8.81 1.10 6.39
CA TYR A 56 7.80 0.21 5.84
C TYR A 56 7.71 -1.14 6.56
N MET A 57 6.56 -1.79 6.36
CA MET A 57 6.28 -3.18 6.70
C MET A 57 5.81 -3.91 5.43
N ALA A 58 6.47 -5.02 5.08
CA ALA A 58 6.12 -5.84 3.93
C ALA A 58 4.85 -6.66 4.19
N TYR A 59 4.13 -7.04 3.13
CA TYR A 59 2.87 -7.78 3.23
C TYR A 59 2.98 -9.04 4.08
N GLU A 60 4.06 -9.82 3.92
CA GLU A 60 4.24 -11.09 4.62
C GLU A 60 4.52 -10.94 6.12
N ALA A 61 4.84 -9.74 6.60
CA ALA A 61 4.83 -9.47 8.04
C ALA A 61 3.44 -9.71 8.65
N GLY A 62 2.39 -9.57 7.85
CA GLY A 62 1.01 -9.89 8.23
C GLY A 62 0.80 -11.36 8.58
N HIS A 63 1.55 -12.26 7.97
CA HIS A 63 1.50 -13.68 8.32
C HIS A 63 1.98 -13.95 9.77
N LEU A 64 2.89 -13.12 10.28
CA LEU A 64 3.47 -13.29 11.61
C LEU A 64 2.53 -12.85 12.76
N PHE A 65 1.50 -12.06 12.45
CA PHE A 65 0.49 -11.67 13.43
C PHE A 65 -0.57 -12.76 13.69
N GLU A 66 -0.63 -13.78 12.80
CA GLU A 66 -1.60 -14.85 12.88
C GLU A 66 -0.88 -16.21 12.90
N GLU A 67 -1.06 -16.97 13.98
CA GLU A 67 -0.34 -18.23 14.22
C GLU A 67 -0.52 -19.23 13.06
N LYS A 68 -1.72 -19.28 12.47
CA LYS A 68 -2.03 -20.16 11.33
C LYS A 68 -1.31 -19.78 10.04
N LEU A 69 -1.00 -18.49 9.85
CA LEU A 69 -0.33 -17.98 8.67
C LEU A 69 1.19 -17.89 8.84
N ALA A 70 1.70 -17.96 10.08
CA ALA A 70 3.13 -17.85 10.37
C ALA A 70 4.02 -18.79 9.53
N PRO A 71 3.61 -20.05 9.21
CA PRO A 71 4.38 -20.93 8.34
C PRO A 71 4.54 -20.44 6.90
N PHE A 72 3.71 -19.49 6.44
CA PHE A 72 3.80 -18.90 5.10
C PHE A 72 4.81 -17.76 4.99
N ALA A 73 5.35 -17.28 6.12
CA ALA A 73 6.42 -16.31 6.12
C ALA A 73 7.73 -17.00 5.73
N GLU A 74 8.13 -16.85 4.46
CA GLU A 74 9.38 -17.43 3.93
C GLU A 74 10.59 -16.86 4.66
N GLU A 75 11.58 -17.71 4.94
CA GLU A 75 12.91 -17.34 5.39
C GLU A 75 13.81 -16.95 4.19
N ASN A 76 14.94 -16.29 4.44
CA ASN A 76 15.91 -15.85 3.42
C ASN A 76 15.36 -14.84 2.39
N ARG A 77 14.52 -13.93 2.83
CA ARG A 77 13.94 -12.88 2.01
C ARG A 77 14.96 -11.81 1.64
N GLU A 78 14.94 -11.39 0.37
CA GLU A 78 15.73 -10.25 -0.11
C GLU A 78 15.13 -8.92 0.41
N THR A 79 13.80 -8.80 0.36
CA THR A 79 13.09 -7.67 0.95
C THR A 79 12.79 -7.94 2.43
N PRO A 80 13.25 -7.10 3.37
CA PRO A 80 12.89 -7.23 4.78
C PRO A 80 11.38 -7.27 5.04
N LEU A 81 10.96 -8.01 6.07
CA LEU A 81 9.60 -7.98 6.60
C LEU A 81 9.24 -6.60 7.15
N MET A 82 10.22 -5.90 7.72
CA MET A 82 10.12 -4.50 8.10
C MET A 82 11.47 -3.82 8.02
N SER A 83 11.46 -2.53 7.70
CA SER A 83 12.63 -1.65 7.77
C SER A 83 12.16 -0.26 8.19
N PHE A 84 12.51 0.13 9.42
CA PHE A 84 12.17 1.43 10.00
C PHE A 84 13.42 2.17 10.46
N GLY A 85 13.58 3.41 10.01
CA GLY A 85 14.56 4.35 10.55
C GLY A 85 14.02 5.00 11.82
N ILE A 86 14.91 5.22 12.80
CA ILE A 86 14.65 5.97 14.02
C ILE A 86 15.32 7.33 13.88
N PHE A 87 14.53 8.41 14.01
CA PHE A 87 14.98 9.78 13.75
C PHE A 87 14.67 10.69 14.94
N ASP A 88 15.44 11.78 15.08
CA ASP A 88 15.17 12.81 16.09
C ASP A 88 13.99 13.70 15.67
N ALA A 89 13.96 14.12 14.41
CA ALA A 89 12.90 14.93 13.81
C ALA A 89 12.90 14.77 12.29
N PRO A 90 11.79 15.12 11.59
CA PRO A 90 11.85 15.37 10.16
C PRO A 90 12.70 16.62 9.91
N ALA A 91 13.41 16.65 8.78
CA ALA A 91 14.19 17.81 8.37
C ALA A 91 13.25 18.94 7.90
N GLU A 92 13.44 20.16 8.41
CA GLU A 92 12.62 21.33 8.02
C GLU A 92 12.88 21.72 6.56
N GLU A 93 14.16 21.80 6.15
CA GLU A 93 14.60 22.01 4.79
C GLU A 93 15.65 20.97 4.41
N HIS A 94 15.45 20.26 3.32
CA HIS A 94 16.38 19.23 2.87
C HIS A 94 16.48 19.18 1.35
N PRO A 95 17.69 19.01 0.76
CA PRO A 95 17.89 18.96 -0.69
C PRO A 95 17.07 17.85 -1.39
N LEU A 96 16.75 16.75 -0.68
CA LEU A 96 15.88 15.67 -1.19
C LEU A 96 14.43 16.11 -1.40
N ALA A 97 13.97 17.19 -0.75
CA ALA A 97 12.62 17.74 -0.92
C ALA A 97 12.48 18.57 -2.20
N THR A 98 13.60 18.91 -2.84
CA THR A 98 13.61 19.69 -4.08
C THR A 98 13.39 18.76 -5.27
N PRO A 99 12.41 19.06 -6.17
CA PRO A 99 12.19 18.30 -7.38
C PRO A 99 13.46 18.20 -8.23
N ARG A 100 13.80 16.99 -8.63
CA ARG A 100 14.91 16.74 -9.56
C ARG A 100 14.37 16.34 -10.91
N ARG A 101 14.84 16.97 -11.98
CA ARG A 101 14.54 16.54 -13.35
C ARG A 101 15.50 15.41 -13.74
N ARG A 102 14.96 14.42 -14.43
CA ARG A 102 15.80 13.44 -15.12
C ARG A 102 16.55 14.13 -16.24
N LEU A 103 17.84 13.87 -16.31
CA LEU A 103 18.71 14.37 -17.37
C LEU A 103 18.70 13.48 -18.62
N GLU A 104 18.17 12.28 -18.49
CA GLU A 104 18.19 11.27 -19.56
C GLU A 104 16.83 11.22 -20.26
N ASN A 105 16.86 11.10 -21.60
CA ASN A 105 15.66 10.94 -22.43
C ASN A 105 15.10 9.51 -22.37
N GLU A 106 15.82 8.57 -21.76
CA GLU A 106 15.41 7.18 -21.65
C GLU A 106 14.51 6.95 -20.40
N PRO A 107 13.52 6.05 -20.47
CA PRO A 107 12.70 5.71 -19.33
C PRO A 107 13.56 5.08 -18.22
N PHE A 108 13.28 5.38 -16.94
CA PHE A 108 14.02 4.80 -15.82
C PHE A 108 13.76 3.29 -15.65
N LEU A 109 12.63 2.79 -16.15
CA LEU A 109 12.32 1.37 -16.29
C LEU A 109 12.41 0.95 -17.76
N SER A 110 13.10 -0.15 -18.00
CA SER A 110 13.20 -0.79 -19.30
C SER A 110 12.77 -2.26 -19.22
N GLU A 111 12.43 -2.84 -20.37
CA GLU A 111 12.06 -4.25 -20.51
C GLU A 111 10.95 -4.73 -19.55
N PRO A 112 9.84 -3.99 -19.40
CA PRO A 112 8.78 -4.43 -18.51
C PRO A 112 8.12 -5.71 -19.02
N ARG A 113 8.03 -6.72 -18.14
CA ARG A 113 7.46 -8.04 -18.43
C ARG A 113 6.49 -8.46 -17.34
N ALA A 114 5.28 -8.84 -17.70
CA ALA A 114 4.34 -9.44 -16.78
C ALA A 114 4.86 -10.80 -16.28
N GLY A 115 4.76 -11.05 -14.98
CA GLY A 115 5.17 -12.34 -14.41
C GLY A 115 4.29 -13.51 -14.86
N TRP A 116 3.06 -13.22 -15.25
CA TRP A 116 2.11 -14.19 -15.81
C TRP A 116 1.57 -13.68 -17.15
N ASP A 117 1.55 -14.55 -18.14
CA ASP A 117 0.71 -14.37 -19.32
C ASP A 117 -0.78 -14.60 -18.98
N PHE A 118 -1.66 -14.30 -19.90
CA PHE A 118 -3.08 -14.48 -19.68
C PHE A 118 -3.48 -15.95 -19.38
N SER A 119 -2.79 -16.93 -19.96
CA SER A 119 -3.08 -18.35 -19.74
C SER A 119 -2.78 -18.80 -18.31
N VAL A 120 -1.67 -18.31 -17.75
CA VAL A 120 -1.29 -18.54 -16.35
C VAL A 120 -2.22 -17.80 -15.40
N TYR A 121 -2.51 -16.52 -15.70
CA TYR A 121 -3.46 -15.72 -14.89
C TYR A 121 -4.83 -16.41 -14.83
N ARG A 122 -5.37 -16.82 -15.98
CA ARG A 122 -6.67 -17.48 -16.07
C ARG A 122 -6.75 -18.75 -15.23
N LYS A 123 -5.72 -19.60 -15.25
CA LYS A 123 -5.69 -20.83 -14.42
C LYS A 123 -5.79 -20.51 -12.93
N ARG A 124 -5.14 -19.45 -12.47
CA ARG A 124 -5.16 -19.00 -11.07
C ARG A 124 -6.49 -18.35 -10.73
N PHE A 125 -7.00 -17.52 -11.63
CA PHE A 125 -8.34 -16.93 -11.53
C PHE A 125 -9.41 -18.00 -11.43
N ASP A 126 -9.41 -19.03 -12.28
CA ASP A 126 -10.40 -20.10 -12.27
C ASP A 126 -10.38 -20.88 -10.93
N LYS A 127 -9.19 -21.13 -10.37
CA LYS A 127 -9.05 -21.73 -9.03
C LYS A 127 -9.62 -20.83 -7.94
N LEU A 128 -9.28 -19.54 -7.95
CA LEU A 128 -9.85 -18.58 -7.00
C LEU A 128 -11.37 -18.50 -7.14
N HIS A 129 -11.87 -18.46 -8.37
CA HIS A 129 -13.30 -18.43 -8.64
C HIS A 129 -14.02 -19.70 -8.15
N GLN A 130 -13.32 -20.85 -8.13
CA GLN A 130 -13.84 -22.07 -7.49
C GLN A 130 -14.01 -21.89 -5.98
N HIS A 131 -13.04 -21.28 -5.28
CA HIS A 131 -13.15 -20.97 -3.85
C HIS A 131 -14.33 -20.00 -3.56
N LEU A 132 -14.52 -18.99 -4.43
CA LEU A 132 -15.67 -18.08 -4.32
C LEU A 132 -17.00 -18.83 -4.46
N ARG A 133 -17.11 -19.77 -5.42
CA ARG A 133 -18.31 -20.60 -5.62
C ARG A 133 -18.58 -21.56 -4.46
N GLN A 134 -17.54 -22.04 -3.80
CA GLN A 134 -17.63 -22.92 -2.63
C GLN A 134 -17.95 -22.14 -1.34
N GLY A 135 -17.89 -20.81 -1.38
CA GLY A 135 -18.12 -19.96 -0.21
C GLY A 135 -16.94 -19.88 0.73
N ASP A 136 -15.73 -20.29 0.30
CA ASP A 136 -14.51 -20.18 1.10
C ASP A 136 -14.11 -18.73 1.37
N CYS A 137 -14.39 -17.84 0.39
CA CYS A 137 -14.25 -16.39 0.53
C CYS A 137 -15.28 -15.67 -0.34
N TYR A 138 -15.53 -14.39 -0.06
CA TYR A 138 -16.42 -13.53 -0.84
C TYR A 138 -15.68 -12.69 -1.86
N GLN A 139 -14.43 -12.36 -1.52
CA GLN A 139 -13.48 -11.62 -2.35
C GLN A 139 -12.06 -12.03 -1.99
N ALA A 140 -11.16 -12.06 -2.98
CA ALA A 140 -9.71 -12.09 -2.73
C ALA A 140 -8.98 -11.25 -3.78
N ASN A 141 -7.94 -10.55 -3.36
CA ASN A 141 -7.16 -9.63 -4.20
C ASN A 141 -6.02 -10.40 -4.90
N LEU A 142 -6.29 -10.97 -6.08
CA LEU A 142 -5.31 -11.74 -6.85
C LEU A 142 -4.28 -10.81 -7.48
N THR A 143 -2.98 -11.09 -7.26
CA THR A 143 -1.90 -10.23 -7.70
C THR A 143 -0.83 -10.98 -8.49
N MET A 144 -0.12 -10.25 -9.35
CA MET A 144 1.02 -10.78 -10.09
C MET A 144 2.17 -9.75 -10.14
N PRO A 145 3.42 -10.20 -10.15
CA PRO A 145 4.56 -9.30 -10.33
C PRO A 145 4.68 -8.82 -11.77
N VAL A 146 5.26 -7.62 -11.93
CA VAL A 146 5.83 -7.13 -13.18
C VAL A 146 7.30 -6.90 -12.93
N HIS A 147 8.14 -7.50 -13.74
CA HIS A 147 9.59 -7.40 -13.68
C HIS A 147 10.09 -6.38 -14.71
N ALA A 148 11.10 -5.60 -14.34
CA ALA A 148 11.74 -4.64 -15.23
C ALA A 148 13.22 -4.49 -14.87
N ARG A 149 13.96 -3.73 -15.68
CA ARG A 149 15.29 -3.22 -15.33
C ARG A 149 15.18 -1.74 -15.02
N TRP A 150 15.98 -1.26 -14.07
CA TRP A 150 16.02 0.16 -13.74
C TRP A 150 17.43 0.73 -13.86
N SER A 151 17.52 2.02 -14.15
CA SER A 151 18.77 2.77 -14.22
C SER A 151 18.54 4.25 -13.83
N GLY A 152 19.63 4.94 -13.53
CA GLY A 152 19.60 6.36 -13.18
C GLY A 152 19.40 6.65 -11.69
N ASP A 153 18.95 7.87 -11.39
CA ASP A 153 18.74 8.34 -10.01
C ASP A 153 17.32 7.99 -9.52
N PRO A 154 17.17 7.17 -8.46
CA PRO A 154 15.87 6.83 -7.90
C PRO A 154 15.05 8.05 -7.42
N LEU A 155 15.71 9.11 -6.92
CA LEU A 155 15.03 10.31 -6.49
C LEU A 155 14.45 11.07 -7.69
N ALA A 156 15.21 11.22 -8.79
CA ALA A 156 14.71 11.81 -10.01
C ALA A 156 13.58 10.98 -10.64
N ALA A 157 13.67 9.63 -10.55
CA ALA A 157 12.59 8.72 -10.96
C ALA A 157 11.33 8.95 -10.12
N PHE A 158 11.44 9.06 -8.80
CA PHE A 158 10.31 9.36 -7.91
C PHE A 158 9.61 10.67 -8.28
N TRP A 159 10.37 11.74 -8.52
CA TRP A 159 9.81 13.02 -8.95
C TRP A 159 9.10 12.93 -10.31
N SER A 160 9.63 12.15 -11.25
CA SER A 160 8.98 11.95 -12.55
C SER A 160 7.66 11.18 -12.47
N LEU A 161 7.51 10.30 -11.48
CA LEU A 161 6.26 9.57 -11.23
C LEU A 161 5.14 10.48 -10.71
N ILE A 162 5.46 11.62 -10.07
CA ILE A 162 4.46 12.59 -9.58
C ILE A 162 3.65 13.14 -10.74
N GLU A 163 4.30 13.48 -11.86
CA GLU A 163 3.63 14.03 -13.04
C GLU A 163 2.62 13.03 -13.63
N ARG A 164 2.93 11.72 -13.57
CA ARG A 164 2.04 10.67 -14.07
C ARG A 164 0.92 10.33 -13.12
N GLN A 165 1.22 10.34 -11.83
CA GLN A 165 0.32 9.87 -10.80
C GLN A 165 0.41 10.76 -9.55
N PRO A 166 -0.22 11.93 -9.54
CA PRO A 166 -0.33 12.72 -8.33
C PRO A 166 -1.17 11.99 -7.28
N VAL A 167 -0.65 11.92 -6.04
CA VAL A 167 -1.30 11.19 -4.94
C VAL A 167 -1.10 11.89 -3.60
N LYS A 168 -1.90 11.52 -2.63
CA LYS A 168 -1.85 12.06 -1.26
C LYS A 168 -0.81 11.36 -0.37
N TYR A 169 -0.50 10.09 -0.64
CA TYR A 169 0.32 9.26 0.23
C TYR A 169 1.56 8.70 -0.49
N GLY A 170 2.24 9.56 -1.27
CA GLY A 170 3.49 9.20 -1.93
C GLY A 170 4.63 9.02 -0.94
N ALA A 171 5.55 8.08 -1.22
CA ALA A 171 6.73 7.85 -0.39
C ALA A 171 7.91 7.33 -1.21
N LEU A 172 9.12 7.73 -0.82
CA LEU A 172 10.37 7.08 -1.21
C LEU A 172 11.06 6.60 0.05
N VAL A 173 11.42 5.30 0.09
CA VAL A 173 12.14 4.70 1.21
C VAL A 173 13.47 4.17 0.72
N ALA A 174 14.57 4.71 1.23
CA ALA A 174 15.94 4.28 0.99
C ALA A 174 16.59 3.92 2.34
N LEU A 175 16.17 2.80 2.90
CA LEU A 175 16.70 2.20 4.13
C LEU A 175 17.39 0.88 3.79
N ASP A 176 17.28 -0.14 4.65
CA ASP A 176 17.75 -1.49 4.37
C ASP A 176 16.75 -2.24 3.45
N GLY A 177 17.28 -2.98 2.47
CA GLY A 177 16.51 -3.65 1.42
C GLY A 177 16.45 -2.87 0.10
N PRO A 178 15.46 -3.13 -0.77
CA PRO A 178 15.29 -2.40 -2.02
C PRO A 178 14.84 -0.96 -1.75
N ILE A 179 15.16 -0.04 -2.67
CA ILE A 179 14.59 1.31 -2.62
C ILE A 179 13.14 1.21 -3.10
N LEU A 180 12.23 1.79 -2.31
CA LEU A 180 10.81 1.78 -2.61
C LEU A 180 10.38 3.14 -3.17
N LEU A 181 9.77 3.14 -4.35
CA LEU A 181 9.11 4.29 -4.95
C LEU A 181 7.60 4.05 -4.91
N SER A 182 6.89 4.68 -3.98
CA SER A 182 5.44 4.48 -3.78
C SER A 182 4.65 5.70 -4.22
N ARG A 183 3.64 5.47 -5.06
CA ARG A 183 2.64 6.45 -5.48
C ARG A 183 1.25 6.00 -5.04
N SER A 184 1.12 5.72 -3.75
CA SER A 184 -0.13 5.20 -3.18
C SER A 184 -1.20 6.28 -3.06
N PRO A 185 -2.41 6.02 -3.57
CA PRO A 185 -3.56 6.89 -3.35
C PRO A 185 -4.29 6.59 -2.04
N GLU A 186 -4.02 5.44 -1.40
CA GLU A 186 -4.86 4.86 -0.35
C GLU A 186 -4.24 5.01 1.04
N LEU A 187 -5.02 5.55 1.98
CA LEU A 187 -4.70 5.56 3.39
C LEU A 187 -4.98 4.19 3.99
N PHE A 188 -3.95 3.55 4.57
CA PHE A 188 -4.15 2.35 5.37
C PHE A 188 -4.79 2.71 6.70
N PHE A 189 -4.09 3.50 7.51
CA PHE A 189 -4.67 4.15 8.69
C PHE A 189 -3.89 5.41 9.07
N ARG A 190 -4.55 6.28 9.81
CA ARG A 190 -3.91 7.37 10.55
C ARG A 190 -4.43 7.40 11.98
N VAL A 191 -3.60 7.87 12.90
CA VAL A 191 -3.96 8.17 14.30
C VAL A 191 -3.65 9.64 14.54
N ASP A 192 -4.59 10.38 15.12
CA ASP A 192 -4.38 11.77 15.51
C ASP A 192 -3.87 11.91 16.96
N THR A 193 -3.57 13.14 17.38
CA THR A 193 -3.09 13.44 18.73
C THR A 193 -4.07 13.07 19.85
N ASP A 194 -5.35 12.98 19.52
CA ASP A 194 -6.39 12.60 20.47
C ASP A 194 -6.62 11.09 20.52
N GLY A 195 -5.87 10.30 19.71
CA GLY A 195 -5.96 8.86 19.62
C GLY A 195 -7.17 8.36 18.79
N TRP A 196 -7.72 9.19 17.92
CA TRP A 196 -8.68 8.70 16.92
C TRP A 196 -7.91 8.01 15.79
N ILE A 197 -8.23 6.74 15.57
CA ILE A 197 -7.76 5.97 14.41
C ILE A 197 -8.81 6.03 13.32
N GLU A 198 -8.37 6.24 12.07
CA GLU A 198 -9.25 6.16 10.91
C GLU A 198 -8.59 5.52 9.70
N THR A 199 -9.41 4.95 8.82
CA THR A 199 -9.04 4.35 7.54
C THR A 199 -10.01 4.79 6.45
N HIS A 200 -9.50 4.92 5.22
CA HIS A 200 -10.27 5.42 4.08
C HIS A 200 -10.28 4.39 2.94
N PRO A 201 -11.11 3.33 3.02
CA PRO A 201 -11.23 2.37 1.94
C PRO A 201 -11.77 3.01 0.67
N MET A 202 -11.16 2.65 -0.45
CA MET A 202 -11.48 3.19 -1.77
C MET A 202 -11.97 2.07 -2.69
N LYS A 203 -13.12 2.28 -3.33
CA LYS A 203 -13.65 1.40 -4.40
C LYS A 203 -14.38 2.24 -5.43
N GLY A 204 -14.24 1.86 -6.69
CA GLY A 204 -14.84 2.62 -7.79
C GLY A 204 -14.03 3.86 -8.16
N THR A 205 -13.56 3.89 -9.40
CA THR A 205 -12.80 5.01 -9.98
C THR A 205 -13.42 5.37 -11.30
N ALA A 206 -13.62 6.65 -11.55
CA ALA A 206 -14.09 7.17 -12.83
C ALA A 206 -13.17 8.30 -13.32
N PRO A 207 -12.98 8.47 -14.64
CA PRO A 207 -12.25 9.61 -15.18
C PRO A 207 -12.99 10.92 -14.90
N ARG A 208 -12.27 12.02 -14.96
CA ARG A 208 -12.86 13.37 -14.94
C ARG A 208 -13.67 13.64 -16.20
N GLY A 209 -14.76 14.37 -16.05
CA GLY A 209 -15.50 14.97 -17.18
C GLY A 209 -14.73 16.13 -17.78
N ALA A 210 -15.08 16.50 -19.02
CA ALA A 210 -14.52 17.68 -19.68
C ALA A 210 -15.15 18.99 -19.16
N THR A 211 -16.32 18.92 -18.53
CA THR A 211 -17.07 20.05 -17.96
C THR A 211 -17.50 19.78 -16.52
N ALA A 212 -17.89 20.81 -15.80
CA ALA A 212 -18.41 20.68 -14.43
C ALA A 212 -19.73 19.88 -14.40
N GLU A 213 -20.55 20.00 -15.42
CA GLU A 213 -21.81 19.28 -15.59
C GLU A 213 -21.56 17.78 -15.81
N GLU A 214 -20.57 17.42 -16.63
CA GLU A 214 -20.14 16.03 -16.83
C GLU A 214 -19.55 15.45 -15.56
N ASP A 215 -18.71 16.18 -14.82
CA ASP A 215 -18.19 15.75 -13.51
C ASP A 215 -19.35 15.47 -12.54
N ALA A 216 -20.34 16.34 -12.47
CA ALA A 216 -21.50 16.15 -11.60
C ALA A 216 -22.31 14.90 -11.98
N ALA A 217 -22.49 14.64 -13.29
CA ALA A 217 -23.17 13.46 -13.79
C ALA A 217 -22.41 12.16 -13.45
N ILE A 218 -21.07 12.17 -13.63
CA ILE A 218 -20.19 11.03 -13.28
C ILE A 218 -20.26 10.75 -11.77
N ILE A 219 -20.16 11.77 -10.93
CA ILE A 219 -20.26 11.64 -9.47
C ILE A 219 -21.63 11.05 -9.09
N ALA A 220 -22.71 11.54 -9.69
CA ALA A 220 -24.05 11.02 -9.43
C ALA A 220 -24.19 9.54 -9.84
N ALA A 221 -23.65 9.17 -11.00
CA ALA A 221 -23.63 7.79 -11.49
C ALA A 221 -22.82 6.88 -10.54
N MET A 222 -21.63 7.31 -10.11
CA MET A 222 -20.83 6.55 -9.14
C MET A 222 -21.56 6.33 -7.82
N ARG A 223 -22.24 7.36 -7.31
CA ARG A 223 -23.01 7.26 -6.06
C ARG A 223 -24.20 6.33 -6.15
N SER A 224 -24.77 6.13 -7.34
CA SER A 224 -25.92 5.25 -7.58
C SER A 224 -25.55 3.83 -8.05
N ASP A 225 -24.26 3.55 -8.28
CA ASP A 225 -23.81 2.23 -8.73
C ASP A 225 -23.85 1.19 -7.61
N GLU A 226 -24.89 0.35 -7.61
CA GLU A 226 -25.14 -0.64 -6.57
C GLU A 226 -23.99 -1.64 -6.40
N LYS A 227 -23.30 -2.01 -7.51
CA LYS A 227 -22.16 -2.92 -7.45
C LYS A 227 -21.00 -2.30 -6.69
N THR A 228 -20.59 -1.09 -7.06
CA THR A 228 -19.51 -0.36 -6.39
C THR A 228 -19.84 -0.11 -4.92
N GLN A 229 -21.09 0.24 -4.60
CA GLN A 229 -21.53 0.38 -3.21
C GLN A 229 -21.44 -0.93 -2.42
N ALA A 230 -21.85 -2.07 -3.01
CA ALA A 230 -21.79 -3.37 -2.36
C ALA A 230 -20.34 -3.79 -2.07
N GLU A 231 -19.43 -3.60 -3.02
CA GLU A 231 -18.00 -3.86 -2.86
C GLU A 231 -17.39 -2.95 -1.78
N ASN A 232 -17.71 -1.65 -1.80
CA ASN A 232 -17.20 -0.70 -0.80
C ASN A 232 -17.74 -1.05 0.59
N ARG A 233 -19.03 -1.38 0.73
CA ARG A 233 -19.66 -1.79 2.00
C ARG A 233 -18.98 -3.01 2.61
N MET A 234 -18.67 -4.01 1.80
CA MET A 234 -17.97 -5.21 2.27
C MET A 234 -16.58 -4.86 2.86
N ILE A 235 -15.83 -3.97 2.21
CA ILE A 235 -14.54 -3.53 2.74
C ILE A 235 -14.70 -2.65 3.98
N VAL A 236 -15.70 -1.77 4.01
CA VAL A 236 -16.04 -0.98 5.21
C VAL A 236 -16.33 -1.90 6.40
N ASP A 237 -17.14 -2.94 6.22
CA ASP A 237 -17.48 -3.88 7.29
C ASP A 237 -16.26 -4.68 7.76
N LEU A 238 -15.37 -5.08 6.84
CA LEU A 238 -14.10 -5.73 7.17
C LEU A 238 -13.21 -4.80 8.02
N LEU A 239 -13.04 -3.54 7.62
CA LEU A 239 -12.20 -2.58 8.34
C LEU A 239 -12.83 -2.13 9.67
N ARG A 240 -14.16 -2.06 9.77
CA ARG A 240 -14.86 -1.86 11.04
C ARG A 240 -14.53 -2.99 12.03
N ASN A 241 -14.58 -4.24 11.56
CA ASN A 241 -14.20 -5.40 12.38
C ASN A 241 -12.73 -5.31 12.83
N ASP A 242 -11.80 -4.97 11.92
CA ASP A 242 -10.38 -4.86 12.24
C ASP A 242 -10.12 -3.76 13.29
N ILE A 243 -10.65 -2.55 13.08
CA ILE A 243 -10.48 -1.41 14.00
C ILE A 243 -11.11 -1.69 15.36
N SER A 244 -12.28 -2.36 15.41
CA SER A 244 -12.98 -2.65 16.67
C SER A 244 -12.17 -3.47 17.67
N ARG A 245 -11.14 -4.19 17.20
CA ARG A 245 -10.26 -5.02 18.06
C ARG A 245 -9.38 -4.20 18.99
N VAL A 246 -9.13 -2.92 18.68
CA VAL A 246 -8.20 -2.05 19.41
C VAL A 246 -8.82 -0.73 19.84
N THR A 247 -10.15 -0.60 19.79
CA THR A 247 -10.85 0.67 20.05
C THR A 247 -11.90 0.56 21.14
N GLU A 248 -12.24 1.70 21.72
CA GLU A 248 -13.26 1.83 22.76
C GLU A 248 -14.65 1.49 22.21
N VAL A 249 -15.39 0.67 22.95
CA VAL A 249 -16.75 0.26 22.56
C VAL A 249 -17.66 1.49 22.50
N GLY A 250 -18.42 1.60 21.40
CA GLY A 250 -19.35 2.69 21.17
C GLY A 250 -18.75 3.93 20.46
N THR A 251 -17.44 3.92 20.16
CA THR A 251 -16.79 5.03 19.42
C THR A 251 -16.68 4.79 17.92
N LEU A 252 -16.91 3.55 17.46
CA LEU A 252 -16.83 3.19 16.05
C LEU A 252 -17.92 3.91 15.24
N ASP A 253 -17.50 4.69 14.24
CA ASP A 253 -18.35 5.52 13.41
C ASP A 253 -17.93 5.44 11.93
N VAL A 254 -18.88 5.65 11.03
CA VAL A 254 -18.66 5.76 9.58
C VAL A 254 -19.19 7.12 9.13
N PRO A 255 -18.45 8.21 9.40
CA PRO A 255 -18.95 9.57 9.17
C PRO A 255 -19.19 9.88 7.69
N LYS A 256 -18.54 9.14 6.79
CA LYS A 256 -18.76 9.22 5.35
C LYS A 256 -18.85 7.82 4.79
N LEU A 257 -19.97 7.51 4.16
CA LEU A 257 -20.20 6.25 3.45
C LEU A 257 -20.50 6.57 1.99
N PHE A 258 -19.74 5.93 1.05
CA PHE A 258 -19.88 6.12 -0.41
C PHE A 258 -19.72 7.58 -0.86
N ASP A 259 -18.86 8.34 -0.17
CA ASP A 259 -18.54 9.69 -0.64
C ASP A 259 -17.67 9.62 -1.90
N VAL A 260 -17.80 10.61 -2.78
CA VAL A 260 -16.98 10.69 -3.99
C VAL A 260 -16.04 11.87 -3.87
N GLU A 261 -14.76 11.57 -3.74
CA GLU A 261 -13.68 12.56 -3.73
C GLU A 261 -13.21 12.83 -5.17
N THR A 262 -12.97 14.10 -5.47
CA THR A 262 -12.48 14.54 -6.77
C THR A 262 -10.99 14.83 -6.70
N TYR A 263 -10.22 14.13 -7.53
CA TYR A 263 -8.79 14.33 -7.71
C TYR A 263 -8.51 14.97 -9.08
N PRO A 264 -7.30 15.46 -9.35
CA PRO A 264 -6.99 16.11 -10.63
C PRO A 264 -7.33 15.28 -11.87
N THR A 265 -7.20 13.96 -11.80
CA THR A 265 -7.36 13.05 -12.96
C THR A 265 -8.54 12.11 -12.85
N VAL A 266 -9.10 11.91 -11.65
CA VAL A 266 -10.16 10.92 -11.40
C VAL A 266 -11.13 11.36 -10.32
N HIS A 267 -12.32 10.76 -10.32
CA HIS A 267 -13.22 10.67 -9.18
C HIS A 267 -13.03 9.31 -8.52
N GLN A 268 -13.07 9.27 -7.18
CA GLN A 268 -12.87 8.06 -6.40
C GLN A 268 -13.93 7.94 -5.34
N MET A 269 -14.63 6.81 -5.26
CA MET A 269 -15.54 6.53 -4.14
C MET A 269 -14.73 6.12 -2.92
N VAL A 270 -14.95 6.82 -1.81
CA VAL A 270 -14.23 6.65 -0.54
C VAL A 270 -15.23 6.58 0.60
N SER A 271 -15.00 5.69 1.55
CA SER A 271 -15.69 5.70 2.83
C SER A 271 -14.70 5.98 3.95
N HIS A 272 -15.18 6.57 5.07
CA HIS A 272 -14.35 6.85 6.23
C HIS A 272 -14.83 6.01 7.39
N VAL A 273 -13.94 5.23 7.98
CA VAL A 273 -14.20 4.46 9.21
C VAL A 273 -13.26 4.98 10.27
N ARG A 274 -13.80 5.37 11.43
CA ARG A 274 -13.00 5.87 12.54
C ARG A 274 -13.48 5.33 13.88
N ALA A 275 -12.58 5.29 14.86
CA ALA A 275 -12.88 4.95 16.23
C ALA A 275 -11.82 5.52 17.18
N LYS A 276 -12.07 5.51 18.48
CA LYS A 276 -11.11 5.92 19.51
C LYS A 276 -10.29 4.71 19.95
N LEU A 277 -8.96 4.79 19.89
CA LEU A 277 -8.09 3.74 20.42
C LEU A 277 -8.30 3.55 21.91
N LEU A 278 -8.19 2.31 22.38
CA LEU A 278 -8.09 2.00 23.80
C LEU A 278 -6.86 2.72 24.40
N PRO A 279 -6.93 3.18 25.65
CA PRO A 279 -5.75 3.71 26.34
C PRO A 279 -4.58 2.73 26.28
N ASP A 280 -3.37 3.27 26.12
CA ASP A 280 -2.11 2.50 26.09
C ASP A 280 -2.01 1.44 24.98
N THR A 281 -2.84 1.52 23.93
CA THR A 281 -2.73 0.62 22.78
C THR A 281 -1.35 0.73 22.15
N ARG A 282 -0.65 -0.41 22.05
CA ARG A 282 0.70 -0.50 21.51
C ARG A 282 0.69 -0.48 19.98
N ILE A 283 1.80 0.00 19.38
CA ILE A 283 1.99 0.00 17.92
C ILE A 283 1.80 -1.42 17.37
N ALA A 284 2.39 -2.42 18.01
CA ALA A 284 2.24 -3.83 17.61
C ALA A 284 0.79 -4.32 17.60
N GLU A 285 -0.04 -3.86 18.55
CA GLU A 285 -1.46 -4.24 18.62
C GLU A 285 -2.28 -3.61 17.50
N ILE A 286 -1.99 -2.34 17.12
CA ILE A 286 -2.61 -1.69 15.97
C ILE A 286 -2.33 -2.48 14.70
N PHE A 287 -1.04 -2.82 14.46
CA PHE A 287 -0.67 -3.62 13.28
C PHE A 287 -1.28 -5.02 13.33
N ALA A 288 -1.25 -5.72 14.46
CA ALA A 288 -1.85 -7.04 14.60
C ALA A 288 -3.38 -7.05 14.35
N ALA A 289 -4.07 -5.95 14.65
CA ALA A 289 -5.49 -5.83 14.39
C ALA A 289 -5.82 -5.54 12.91
N LEU A 290 -5.04 -4.67 12.26
CA LEU A 290 -5.38 -4.10 10.96
C LEU A 290 -4.60 -4.71 9.79
N PHE A 291 -3.35 -5.13 10.01
CA PHE A 291 -2.41 -5.47 8.95
C PHE A 291 -2.48 -6.95 8.51
N PRO A 292 -2.36 -7.25 7.21
CA PRO A 292 -2.41 -6.33 6.08
C PRO A 292 -3.80 -5.71 5.89
N CYS A 293 -3.86 -4.60 5.14
CA CYS A 293 -5.12 -3.90 4.90
C CYS A 293 -6.17 -4.82 4.24
N GLY A 294 -7.41 -4.75 4.74
CA GLY A 294 -8.52 -5.55 4.22
C GLY A 294 -8.79 -5.34 2.73
N SER A 295 -8.58 -4.12 2.22
CA SER A 295 -8.81 -3.78 0.80
C SER A 295 -7.90 -4.52 -0.18
N VAL A 296 -6.72 -4.97 0.27
CA VAL A 296 -5.71 -5.68 -0.55
C VAL A 296 -5.53 -7.15 -0.18
N THR A 297 -6.35 -7.66 0.72
CA THR A 297 -6.40 -9.08 1.10
C THR A 297 -7.67 -9.74 0.56
N GLY A 298 -8.72 -9.75 1.32
CA GLY A 298 -10.03 -10.28 0.95
C GLY A 298 -10.89 -10.54 2.18
N ALA A 299 -12.05 -11.13 1.96
CA ALA A 299 -13.03 -11.40 3.01
C ALA A 299 -13.51 -12.87 2.96
N PRO A 300 -13.41 -13.65 4.05
CA PRO A 300 -12.72 -13.35 5.31
C PRO A 300 -11.19 -13.26 5.15
N LYS A 301 -10.55 -12.31 5.86
CA LYS A 301 -9.13 -11.93 5.66
C LYS A 301 -8.19 -13.13 5.69
N MET A 302 -8.19 -13.90 6.76
CA MET A 302 -7.27 -15.02 6.93
C MET A 302 -7.43 -16.08 5.83
N ARG A 303 -8.67 -16.47 5.53
CA ARG A 303 -8.94 -17.47 4.49
C ARG A 303 -8.53 -16.98 3.10
N ALA A 304 -8.77 -15.71 2.79
CA ALA A 304 -8.30 -15.11 1.55
C ALA A 304 -6.76 -15.11 1.45
N MET A 305 -6.05 -14.81 2.55
CA MET A 305 -4.58 -14.84 2.59
C MET A 305 -4.03 -16.26 2.37
N GLU A 306 -4.64 -17.30 2.96
CA GLU A 306 -4.29 -18.71 2.70
C GLU A 306 -4.41 -19.04 1.20
N ILE A 307 -5.59 -18.77 0.61
CA ILE A 307 -5.87 -19.05 -0.80
C ILE A 307 -4.90 -18.30 -1.71
N LEU A 308 -4.64 -17.02 -1.43
CA LEU A 308 -3.73 -16.20 -2.22
C LEU A 308 -2.29 -16.70 -2.16
N HIS A 309 -1.83 -17.14 -0.98
CA HIS A 309 -0.51 -17.76 -0.84
C HIS A 309 -0.36 -19.01 -1.71
N GLU A 310 -1.39 -19.86 -1.83
CA GLU A 310 -1.38 -21.03 -2.70
C GLU A 310 -1.42 -20.68 -4.19
N LEU A 311 -2.06 -19.56 -4.54
CA LEU A 311 -2.26 -19.17 -5.92
C LEU A 311 -1.16 -18.26 -6.48
N GLU A 312 -0.55 -17.43 -5.67
CA GLU A 312 0.52 -16.52 -6.08
C GLU A 312 1.87 -17.23 -6.11
N SER A 313 2.74 -16.86 -7.03
CA SER A 313 4.00 -17.59 -7.31
C SER A 313 5.19 -17.09 -6.52
N GLY A 314 4.98 -16.29 -5.49
CA GLY A 314 6.05 -15.71 -4.67
C GLY A 314 5.53 -14.60 -3.77
N PRO A 315 6.40 -14.01 -2.98
CA PRO A 315 6.01 -12.98 -2.02
C PRO A 315 5.56 -11.70 -2.74
N ARG A 316 4.70 -10.95 -2.08
CA ARG A 316 4.30 -9.60 -2.48
C ARG A 316 5.32 -8.56 -2.07
N ASP A 317 6.14 -8.86 -1.08
CA ASP A 317 7.16 -7.98 -0.51
C ASP A 317 6.57 -6.65 -0.02
N ALA A 318 7.12 -5.51 -0.46
CA ALA A 318 6.59 -4.21 -0.08
C ALA A 318 5.19 -3.93 -0.63
N TYR A 319 4.81 -4.57 -1.76
CA TYR A 319 3.49 -4.39 -2.34
C TYR A 319 2.38 -4.93 -1.44
N CYS A 320 1.30 -4.19 -1.27
CA CYS A 320 0.21 -4.48 -0.32
C CYS A 320 0.66 -4.47 1.17
N GLY A 321 1.89 -4.08 1.45
CA GLY A 321 2.36 -3.73 2.77
C GLY A 321 1.92 -2.32 3.19
N ALA A 322 2.66 -1.69 4.09
CA ALA A 322 2.40 -0.33 4.56
C ALA A 322 3.68 0.48 4.63
N ILE A 323 3.62 1.75 4.17
CA ILE A 323 4.72 2.71 4.29
C ILE A 323 4.21 3.92 5.06
N GLY A 324 4.94 4.35 6.08
CA GLY A 324 4.46 5.45 6.89
C GLY A 324 5.43 5.90 7.97
N PHE A 325 4.89 6.69 8.89
CA PHE A 325 5.63 7.21 10.03
C PHE A 325 4.81 7.22 11.31
N ILE A 326 5.54 7.29 12.43
CA ILE A 326 5.03 7.42 13.79
C ILE A 326 5.75 8.61 14.42
N ALA A 327 4.99 9.60 14.90
CA ALA A 327 5.52 10.77 15.58
C ALA A 327 5.55 10.56 17.11
N PRO A 328 6.43 11.26 17.84
CA PRO A 328 6.55 11.14 19.30
C PRO A 328 5.25 11.41 20.08
N ASN A 329 4.38 12.26 19.52
CA ASN A 329 3.10 12.62 20.12
C ASN A 329 1.95 11.64 19.82
N GLY A 330 2.27 10.45 19.28
CA GLY A 330 1.29 9.41 18.96
C GLY A 330 0.63 9.53 17.59
N VAL A 331 0.87 10.61 16.84
CA VAL A 331 0.38 10.72 15.45
C VAL A 331 1.03 9.65 14.60
N MET A 332 0.20 8.91 13.84
CA MET A 332 0.66 7.90 12.89
C MET A 332 0.00 8.13 11.53
N ARG A 333 0.70 7.82 10.45
CA ARG A 333 0.13 7.80 9.10
C ARG A 333 0.82 6.76 8.26
N PHE A 334 0.06 5.78 7.78
CA PHE A 334 0.52 4.70 6.91
C PHE A 334 -0.35 4.62 5.67
N ASN A 335 0.27 4.43 4.52
CA ASN A 335 -0.44 4.11 3.27
C ASN A 335 -0.55 2.60 3.08
N VAL A 336 -1.45 2.17 2.22
CA VAL A 336 -1.39 0.84 1.61
C VAL A 336 -0.34 0.90 0.50
N ALA A 337 0.72 0.09 0.55
CA ALA A 337 1.82 0.17 -0.41
C ALA A 337 1.44 -0.45 -1.77
N ILE A 338 0.42 0.11 -2.44
CA ILE A 338 0.08 -0.15 -3.84
C ILE A 338 0.71 0.89 -4.75
N ARG A 339 0.82 0.62 -6.06
CA ARG A 339 1.55 1.48 -6.99
C ARG A 339 2.97 1.78 -6.47
N THR A 340 3.64 0.71 -6.04
CA THR A 340 4.95 0.76 -5.39
C THR A 340 5.92 -0.08 -6.18
N ILE A 341 7.09 0.51 -6.48
CA ILE A 341 8.18 -0.11 -7.23
C ILE A 341 9.31 -0.39 -6.27
N SER A 342 9.82 -1.63 -6.25
CA SER A 342 11.02 -2.04 -5.52
C SER A 342 12.21 -2.04 -6.48
N LEU A 343 13.24 -1.25 -6.17
CA LEU A 343 14.46 -1.13 -6.96
C LEU A 343 15.60 -1.84 -6.24
N PHE A 344 16.13 -2.90 -6.84
CA PHE A 344 17.21 -3.71 -6.27
C PHE A 344 18.58 -3.23 -6.73
N PRO A 345 19.64 -3.40 -5.91
CA PRO A 345 20.99 -2.91 -6.24
C PRO A 345 21.59 -3.50 -7.53
N ASP A 346 21.11 -4.67 -7.95
CA ASP A 346 21.56 -5.37 -9.19
C ASP A 346 20.88 -4.85 -10.47
N GLY A 347 20.08 -3.78 -10.36
CA GLY A 347 19.35 -3.19 -11.47
C GLY A 347 18.01 -3.87 -11.79
N ARG A 348 17.56 -4.84 -10.99
CA ARG A 348 16.18 -5.35 -11.09
C ARG A 348 15.20 -4.34 -10.51
N ALA A 349 14.06 -4.21 -11.15
CA ALA A 349 12.88 -3.53 -10.61
C ALA A 349 11.72 -4.52 -10.58
N VAL A 350 10.96 -4.51 -9.48
CA VAL A 350 9.74 -5.31 -9.34
C VAL A 350 8.63 -4.44 -8.81
N PHE A 351 7.47 -4.55 -9.42
CA PHE A 351 6.23 -3.97 -8.90
C PHE A 351 5.07 -4.90 -9.19
N ASN A 352 4.13 -4.99 -8.28
CA ASN A 352 3.02 -5.90 -8.45
C ASN A 352 1.75 -5.12 -8.84
N VAL A 353 0.85 -5.83 -9.52
CA VAL A 353 -0.48 -5.37 -9.90
C VAL A 353 -1.49 -6.45 -9.58
N GLY A 354 -2.74 -6.05 -9.34
CA GLY A 354 -3.80 -6.99 -9.01
C GLY A 354 -5.15 -6.32 -8.85
N GLY A 355 -6.15 -7.15 -8.63
CA GLY A 355 -7.52 -6.71 -8.42
C GLY A 355 -8.30 -7.61 -7.47
N GLY A 356 -9.34 -7.06 -6.87
CA GLY A 356 -10.26 -7.81 -6.01
C GLY A 356 -11.21 -8.65 -6.84
N ILE A 357 -10.98 -9.96 -6.87
CA ILE A 357 -11.83 -10.92 -7.60
C ILE A 357 -13.05 -11.24 -6.75
N VAL A 358 -14.22 -11.06 -7.34
CA VAL A 358 -15.53 -11.41 -6.78
C VAL A 358 -16.25 -12.43 -7.68
N PHE A 359 -17.40 -12.93 -7.24
CA PHE A 359 -18.15 -13.96 -7.96
C PHE A 359 -18.48 -13.61 -9.41
N ASP A 360 -18.80 -12.35 -9.71
CA ASP A 360 -19.16 -11.87 -11.04
C ASP A 360 -17.96 -11.40 -11.89
N SER A 361 -16.72 -11.50 -11.37
CA SER A 361 -15.51 -11.11 -12.09
C SER A 361 -15.28 -11.99 -13.32
N LYS A 362 -14.66 -11.40 -14.35
CA LYS A 362 -14.27 -12.09 -15.59
C LYS A 362 -12.77 -12.02 -15.77
N ALA A 363 -12.12 -13.15 -16.01
CA ALA A 363 -10.66 -13.26 -16.07
C ALA A 363 -10.01 -12.27 -17.04
N GLU A 364 -10.61 -12.08 -18.23
CA GLU A 364 -10.09 -11.16 -19.25
C GLU A 364 -10.10 -9.71 -18.75
N ALA A 365 -11.22 -9.26 -18.20
CA ALA A 365 -11.38 -7.90 -17.70
C ALA A 365 -10.43 -7.60 -16.53
N GLU A 366 -10.29 -8.55 -15.59
CA GLU A 366 -9.41 -8.41 -14.43
C GLU A 366 -7.92 -8.41 -14.85
N TYR A 367 -7.54 -9.21 -15.85
CA TYR A 367 -6.19 -9.22 -16.39
C TYR A 367 -5.86 -7.90 -17.09
N ASP A 368 -6.78 -7.40 -17.92
CA ASP A 368 -6.60 -6.10 -18.60
C ASP A 368 -6.52 -4.95 -17.58
N GLU A 369 -7.30 -5.01 -16.49
CA GLU A 369 -7.22 -4.06 -15.39
C GLU A 369 -5.85 -4.10 -14.68
N CYS A 370 -5.27 -5.30 -14.48
CA CYS A 370 -3.91 -5.45 -13.95
C CYS A 370 -2.89 -4.73 -14.84
N LEU A 371 -2.94 -4.95 -16.17
CA LEU A 371 -2.03 -4.30 -17.12
C LEU A 371 -2.26 -2.78 -17.17
N LEU A 372 -3.51 -2.33 -17.06
CA LEU A 372 -3.82 -0.90 -16.99
C LEU A 372 -3.23 -0.27 -15.71
N LYS A 373 -3.34 -0.95 -14.58
CA LYS A 373 -2.74 -0.49 -13.33
C LYS A 373 -1.22 -0.39 -13.38
N ALA A 374 -0.54 -1.20 -14.20
CA ALA A 374 0.91 -1.13 -14.36
C ALA A 374 1.40 0.17 -15.03
N ARG A 375 0.53 0.88 -15.75
CA ARG A 375 0.90 2.12 -16.46
C ARG A 375 1.43 3.24 -15.56
N PHE A 376 1.12 3.21 -14.26
CA PHE A 376 1.70 4.19 -13.33
C PHE A 376 3.24 4.16 -13.36
N ALA A 377 3.84 2.97 -13.52
CA ALA A 377 5.28 2.76 -13.52
C ALA A 377 5.89 2.93 -14.93
N VAL A 378 5.28 2.30 -15.93
CA VAL A 378 5.85 2.18 -17.28
C VAL A 378 5.31 3.19 -18.28
N GLY A 379 4.24 3.93 -17.96
CA GLY A 379 3.54 4.83 -18.88
C GLY A 379 2.89 4.03 -20.01
N ASP A 380 3.12 4.49 -21.26
CA ASP A 380 2.58 3.86 -22.47
C ASP A 380 3.50 2.75 -23.04
N ALA A 381 4.61 2.41 -22.33
CA ALA A 381 5.47 1.33 -22.76
C ALA A 381 4.71 -0.01 -22.77
N GLU A 382 4.92 -0.80 -23.83
CA GLU A 382 4.34 -2.13 -23.93
C GLU A 382 4.94 -3.06 -22.88
N ILE A 383 4.09 -3.77 -22.16
CA ILE A 383 4.49 -4.80 -21.19
C ILE A 383 4.52 -6.14 -21.93
N ALA A 384 5.71 -6.75 -22.03
CA ALA A 384 5.84 -8.08 -22.63
C ALA A 384 5.04 -9.10 -21.79
N ARG A 385 4.28 -9.95 -22.48
CA ARG A 385 3.37 -10.96 -21.90
C ARG A 385 3.97 -12.34 -21.95
#